data_2b140115de8bed98ffb40b91edb973f1
#
_entry.id   2b140115de8bed98ffb40b91edb973f1
#
_cell.length_a   1.000
_cell.length_b   1.000
_cell.length_c   1.000
_cell.angle_alpha   90.00
_cell.angle_beta   90.00
_cell.angle_gamma   90.00
#
_symmetry.space_group_name_H-M   'P 1'
#
loop_
_entity.id
_entity.type
_entity.pdbx_description
1 polymer ?
#
loop_
_entity_poly.entity_id
_entity_poly.type
_entity_poly.pdbx_seq_one_letter_code
_entity_poly.pdbx_strand_id
1 'polypeptide(L)'
;LLAKLDTKELRLQAVRKLLITYPKDPRLKTLLLDLLESLGRHEEAKVLVDDVKGDPYADADFRVAAAEYLLRRSKKNIPRAKRILSEMVEFRPQDPAVRRRLGDLYRAYGWFKEAYRQYETLAKLRPQDMSVLLLMAAAAAGSGRIDEALRLEARVAGTAEPGSAQGVAKWALLWSSVRLMKLRWKARKEKNTEKLAKLLARTRRSGVLGLAKPLRVVLLWSHPSADVELSVGTGSYTPSRPSLLGSLYGIEAFQVAKPAKEGYTVEVSRVGRKTQRVVRAQLLVLWNEGKPDEKLWRKELQFGPKDSKVTFKVADGQVQDEK
;
A
#
# COMPACT_ATOMS: atom_id res chain seq x y z
N LEU A 1 20.13 -26.47 -0.16
CA LEU A 1 20.16 -27.81 -0.74
C LEU A 1 19.17 -27.92 -1.92
N LEU A 2 17.89 -27.57 -1.75
CA LEU A 2 16.85 -27.65 -2.80
C LEU A 2 17.16 -26.80 -4.06
N ALA A 3 17.84 -25.68 -3.91
CA ALA A 3 18.21 -24.81 -5.04
C ALA A 3 19.25 -25.42 -5.98
N LYS A 4 19.96 -26.47 -5.53
CA LYS A 4 20.99 -27.18 -6.34
C LYS A 4 20.41 -28.33 -7.17
N LEU A 5 19.11 -28.62 -7.05
CA LEU A 5 18.47 -29.67 -7.84
C LEU A 5 18.07 -29.10 -9.22
N ASP A 6 18.44 -29.82 -10.27
CA ASP A 6 18.37 -29.31 -11.65
C ASP A 6 16.95 -29.25 -12.21
N THR A 7 16.04 -30.10 -11.72
CA THR A 7 14.67 -30.12 -12.23
C THR A 7 13.63 -29.82 -11.15
N LYS A 8 12.46 -29.34 -11.57
CA LYS A 8 11.32 -29.09 -10.67
C LYS A 8 10.79 -30.38 -10.06
N GLU A 9 10.82 -31.48 -10.80
CA GLU A 9 10.40 -32.81 -10.36
C GLU A 9 11.28 -33.31 -9.23
N LEU A 10 12.60 -33.18 -9.35
CA LEU A 10 13.54 -33.56 -8.28
C LEU A 10 13.32 -32.73 -7.02
N ARG A 11 13.08 -31.40 -7.20
CA ARG A 11 12.73 -30.53 -6.07
C ARG A 11 11.42 -30.95 -5.41
N LEU A 12 10.41 -31.31 -6.19
CA LEU A 12 9.12 -31.76 -5.69
C LEU A 12 9.28 -33.06 -4.83
N GLN A 13 10.04 -34.04 -5.34
CA GLN A 13 10.32 -35.27 -4.61
C GLN A 13 11.07 -35.01 -3.29
N ALA A 14 12.08 -34.13 -3.34
CA ALA A 14 12.84 -33.75 -2.15
C ALA A 14 11.98 -33.01 -1.10
N VAL A 15 11.10 -32.10 -1.53
CA VAL A 15 10.16 -31.43 -0.62
C VAL A 15 9.18 -32.40 0.01
N ARG A 16 8.67 -33.39 -0.75
CA ARG A 16 7.80 -34.46 -0.21
C ARG A 16 8.50 -35.29 0.85
N LYS A 17 9.76 -35.71 0.59
CA LYS A 17 10.57 -36.41 1.59
C LYS A 17 10.76 -35.58 2.86
N LEU A 18 11.06 -34.32 2.73
CA LEU A 18 11.18 -33.42 3.89
C LEU A 18 9.87 -33.26 4.67
N LEU A 19 8.73 -33.24 3.99
CA LEU A 19 7.42 -33.19 4.64
C LEU A 19 7.04 -34.46 5.40
N ILE A 20 7.63 -35.62 5.09
CA ILE A 20 7.48 -36.80 5.92
C ILE A 20 8.13 -36.56 7.30
N THR A 21 9.30 -35.93 7.33
CA THR A 21 10.02 -35.64 8.58
C THR A 21 9.46 -34.38 9.29
N TYR A 22 9.02 -33.37 8.51
CA TYR A 22 8.54 -32.10 9.01
C TYR A 22 7.14 -31.76 8.47
N PRO A 23 6.09 -32.51 8.83
CA PRO A 23 4.75 -32.43 8.19
C PRO A 23 4.03 -31.13 8.43
N LYS A 24 4.41 -30.38 9.45
CA LYS A 24 3.80 -29.07 9.82
C LYS A 24 4.61 -27.86 9.37
N ASP A 25 5.75 -28.03 8.69
CA ASP A 25 6.56 -26.89 8.25
C ASP A 25 5.84 -26.08 7.17
N PRO A 26 5.46 -24.82 7.43
CA PRO A 26 4.68 -24.01 6.51
C PRO A 26 5.48 -23.60 5.27
N ARG A 27 6.80 -23.52 5.37
CA ARG A 27 7.68 -23.16 4.25
C ARG A 27 7.76 -24.31 3.25
N LEU A 28 7.83 -25.55 3.74
CA LEU A 28 7.80 -26.73 2.88
C LEU A 28 6.44 -26.91 2.21
N LYS A 29 5.33 -26.67 2.93
CA LYS A 29 3.98 -26.69 2.35
C LYS A 29 3.81 -25.61 1.28
N THR A 30 4.28 -24.40 1.53
CA THR A 30 4.24 -23.30 0.54
C THR A 30 5.08 -23.65 -0.69
N LEU A 31 6.30 -24.17 -0.51
CA LEU A 31 7.15 -24.58 -1.61
C LEU A 31 6.55 -25.75 -2.40
N LEU A 32 5.90 -26.71 -1.71
CA LEU A 32 5.16 -27.78 -2.37
C LEU A 32 4.04 -27.22 -3.26
N LEU A 33 3.26 -26.27 -2.75
CA LEU A 33 2.18 -25.63 -3.50
C LEU A 33 2.70 -24.91 -4.76
N ASP A 34 3.79 -24.16 -4.64
CA ASP A 34 4.42 -23.45 -5.76
C ASP A 34 4.97 -24.42 -6.81
N LEU A 35 5.60 -25.52 -6.39
CA LEU A 35 6.11 -26.55 -7.29
C LEU A 35 4.96 -27.25 -8.03
N LEU A 36 3.91 -27.67 -7.32
CA LEU A 36 2.74 -28.30 -7.93
C LEU A 36 2.07 -27.37 -8.94
N GLU A 37 1.92 -26.07 -8.61
CA GLU A 37 1.39 -25.06 -9.54
C GLU A 37 2.28 -24.94 -10.78
N SER A 38 3.60 -24.85 -10.59
CA SER A 38 4.58 -24.67 -11.69
C SER A 38 4.71 -25.87 -12.62
N LEU A 39 4.30 -27.07 -12.14
CA LEU A 39 4.27 -28.35 -12.87
C LEU A 39 2.88 -28.66 -13.44
N GLY A 40 1.89 -27.78 -13.23
CA GLY A 40 0.52 -28.01 -13.70
C GLY A 40 -0.25 -29.09 -12.93
N ARG A 41 0.26 -29.54 -11.78
CA ARG A 41 -0.37 -30.61 -10.95
C ARG A 41 -1.48 -30.03 -10.07
N HIS A 42 -2.52 -29.49 -10.72
CA HIS A 42 -3.55 -28.67 -10.07
C HIS A 42 -4.44 -29.45 -9.11
N GLU A 43 -4.73 -30.72 -9.36
CA GLU A 43 -5.57 -31.51 -8.45
C GLU A 43 -4.86 -31.76 -7.13
N GLU A 44 -3.56 -32.03 -7.15
CA GLU A 44 -2.78 -32.20 -5.93
C GLU A 44 -2.61 -30.89 -5.16
N ALA A 45 -2.39 -29.79 -5.87
CA ALA A 45 -2.38 -28.45 -5.27
C ALA A 45 -3.72 -28.12 -4.60
N LYS A 46 -4.84 -28.53 -5.21
CA LYS A 46 -6.18 -28.33 -4.67
C LYS A 46 -6.38 -29.11 -3.36
N VAL A 47 -5.96 -30.37 -3.31
CA VAL A 47 -6.02 -31.18 -2.07
C VAL A 47 -5.25 -30.48 -0.96
N LEU A 48 -4.01 -30.04 -1.24
CA LEU A 48 -3.18 -29.32 -0.27
C LEU A 48 -3.81 -28.01 0.24
N VAL A 49 -4.54 -27.31 -0.63
CA VAL A 49 -5.28 -26.09 -0.28
C VAL A 49 -6.57 -26.42 0.50
N ASP A 50 -7.21 -27.55 0.22
CA ASP A 50 -8.42 -27.97 0.95
C ASP A 50 -8.09 -28.39 2.38
N ASP A 51 -6.93 -28.98 2.63
CA ASP A 51 -6.45 -29.37 3.96
C ASP A 51 -6.24 -28.20 4.92
N VAL A 52 -6.09 -26.97 4.38
CA VAL A 52 -5.93 -25.75 5.20
C VAL A 52 -7.23 -25.29 5.82
N LYS A 53 -8.36 -25.57 5.17
CA LYS A 53 -9.67 -25.09 5.60
C LYS A 53 -10.10 -25.78 6.89
N GLY A 54 -10.42 -24.96 7.91
CA GLY A 54 -10.90 -25.47 9.19
C GLY A 54 -9.81 -26.01 10.11
N ASP A 55 -8.54 -26.03 9.70
CA ASP A 55 -7.43 -26.44 10.57
C ASP A 55 -6.99 -25.28 11.47
N PRO A 56 -7.28 -25.29 12.79
CA PRO A 56 -6.91 -24.20 13.70
C PRO A 56 -5.39 -24.05 13.87
N TYR A 57 -4.63 -25.09 13.55
CA TYR A 57 -3.16 -25.13 13.64
C TYR A 57 -2.46 -24.78 12.33
N ALA A 58 -3.21 -24.58 11.25
CA ALA A 58 -2.62 -24.18 9.98
C ALA A 58 -1.90 -22.83 10.12
N ASP A 59 -0.68 -22.81 9.64
CA ASP A 59 0.16 -21.61 9.70
C ASP A 59 -0.41 -20.46 8.86
N ALA A 60 -0.26 -19.24 9.36
CA ALA A 60 -0.80 -18.04 8.72
C ALA A 60 -0.15 -17.77 7.35
N ASP A 61 1.15 -18.07 7.16
CA ASP A 61 1.84 -17.88 5.88
C ASP A 61 1.34 -18.88 4.85
N PHE A 62 1.10 -20.12 5.26
CA PHE A 62 0.54 -21.13 4.37
C PHE A 62 -0.92 -20.81 4.00
N ARG A 63 -1.74 -20.26 4.93
CA ARG A 63 -3.08 -19.76 4.60
C ARG A 63 -3.04 -18.67 3.53
N VAL A 64 -2.08 -17.77 3.63
CA VAL A 64 -1.88 -16.71 2.61
C VAL A 64 -1.51 -17.32 1.27
N ALA A 65 -0.54 -18.26 1.24
CA ALA A 65 -0.13 -18.96 0.01
C ALA A 65 -1.30 -19.69 -0.66
N ALA A 66 -2.11 -20.41 0.14
CA ALA A 66 -3.30 -21.12 -0.34
C ALA A 66 -4.36 -20.17 -0.92
N ALA A 67 -4.63 -19.05 -0.23
CA ALA A 67 -5.55 -18.04 -0.74
C ALA A 67 -5.04 -17.39 -2.04
N GLU A 68 -3.75 -17.10 -2.13
CA GLU A 68 -3.12 -16.58 -3.33
C GLU A 68 -3.17 -17.52 -4.52
N TYR A 69 -2.93 -18.81 -4.29
CA TYR A 69 -3.11 -19.85 -5.30
C TYR A 69 -4.54 -19.80 -5.87
N LEU A 70 -5.55 -19.79 -4.99
CA LEU A 70 -6.96 -19.70 -5.41
C LEU A 70 -7.26 -18.45 -6.24
N LEU A 71 -6.73 -17.29 -5.83
CA LEU A 71 -6.96 -16.03 -6.52
C LEU A 71 -6.28 -15.96 -7.90
N ARG A 72 -5.11 -16.60 -8.05
CA ARG A 72 -4.44 -16.70 -9.37
C ARG A 72 -5.25 -17.57 -10.33
N ARG A 73 -5.92 -18.59 -9.84
CA ARG A 73 -6.69 -19.54 -10.66
C ARG A 73 -7.99 -18.95 -11.22
N SER A 74 -8.77 -18.27 -10.42
CA SER A 74 -10.03 -17.68 -10.88
C SER A 74 -10.60 -16.66 -9.90
N LYS A 75 -11.22 -15.61 -10.41
CA LYS A 75 -12.02 -14.66 -9.62
C LYS A 75 -13.19 -15.34 -8.90
N LYS A 76 -13.71 -16.46 -9.42
CA LYS A 76 -14.76 -17.26 -8.76
C LYS A 76 -14.31 -17.83 -7.40
N ASN A 77 -13.00 -17.93 -7.17
CA ASN A 77 -12.42 -18.42 -5.91
C ASN A 77 -12.32 -17.33 -4.82
N ILE A 78 -12.69 -16.08 -5.10
CA ILE A 78 -12.61 -14.99 -4.11
C ILE A 78 -13.31 -15.34 -2.78
N PRO A 79 -14.55 -15.88 -2.77
CA PRO A 79 -15.21 -16.24 -1.51
C PRO A 79 -14.43 -17.29 -0.72
N ARG A 80 -13.86 -18.28 -1.40
CA ARG A 80 -13.07 -19.34 -0.78
C ARG A 80 -11.74 -18.82 -0.22
N ALA A 81 -11.04 -17.96 -0.97
CA ALA A 81 -9.83 -17.32 -0.50
C ALA A 81 -10.09 -16.44 0.74
N LYS A 82 -11.19 -15.65 0.73
CA LYS A 82 -11.61 -14.87 1.89
C LYS A 82 -11.88 -15.76 3.11
N ARG A 83 -12.53 -16.92 2.92
CA ARG A 83 -12.82 -17.87 4.00
C ARG A 83 -11.54 -18.37 4.64
N ILE A 84 -10.57 -18.87 3.84
CA ILE A 84 -9.27 -19.35 4.34
C ILE A 84 -8.53 -18.25 5.14
N LEU A 85 -8.56 -17.01 4.64
CA LEU A 85 -7.91 -15.90 5.32
C LEU A 85 -8.64 -15.49 6.61
N SER A 86 -9.99 -15.50 6.63
CA SER A 86 -10.76 -15.10 7.82
C SER A 86 -10.54 -16.04 9.00
N GLU A 87 -10.25 -17.30 8.75
CA GLU A 87 -9.94 -18.28 9.79
C GLU A 87 -8.72 -17.91 10.64
N MET A 88 -7.80 -17.08 10.13
CA MET A 88 -6.69 -16.54 10.92
C MET A 88 -7.18 -15.81 12.18
N VAL A 89 -8.25 -15.02 12.07
CA VAL A 89 -8.82 -14.27 13.20
C VAL A 89 -9.94 -15.04 13.90
N GLU A 90 -10.60 -15.99 13.24
CA GLU A 90 -11.62 -16.85 13.87
C GLU A 90 -11.00 -17.72 14.96
N PHE A 91 -9.78 -18.25 14.72
CA PHE A 91 -9.05 -19.04 15.71
C PHE A 91 -8.26 -18.20 16.72
N ARG A 92 -8.04 -16.90 16.45
CA ARG A 92 -7.29 -15.98 17.32
C ARG A 92 -7.99 -14.62 17.39
N PRO A 93 -9.23 -14.54 17.87
CA PRO A 93 -10.07 -13.35 17.73
C PRO A 93 -9.54 -12.11 18.47
N GLN A 94 -8.76 -12.31 19.54
CA GLN A 94 -8.21 -11.25 20.38
C GLN A 94 -6.74 -10.91 20.04
N ASP A 95 -6.15 -11.56 19.03
CA ASP A 95 -4.76 -11.27 18.64
C ASP A 95 -4.70 -10.05 17.71
N PRO A 96 -4.16 -8.89 18.19
CA PRO A 96 -4.10 -7.68 17.39
C PRO A 96 -3.15 -7.82 16.17
N ALA A 97 -2.09 -8.64 16.27
CA ALA A 97 -1.13 -8.80 15.18
C ALA A 97 -1.74 -9.59 14.02
N VAL A 98 -2.47 -10.67 14.33
CA VAL A 98 -3.18 -11.46 13.33
C VAL A 98 -4.26 -10.62 12.65
N ARG A 99 -5.01 -9.85 13.43
CA ARG A 99 -6.06 -8.98 12.93
C ARG A 99 -5.51 -7.86 12.04
N ARG A 100 -4.39 -7.25 12.44
CA ARG A 100 -3.68 -6.27 11.63
C ARG A 100 -3.25 -6.88 10.30
N ARG A 101 -2.63 -8.06 10.34
CA ARG A 101 -2.16 -8.78 9.15
C ARG A 101 -3.31 -9.08 8.18
N LEU A 102 -4.45 -9.56 8.69
CA LEU A 102 -5.63 -9.82 7.85
C LEU A 102 -6.16 -8.55 7.19
N GLY A 103 -6.24 -7.45 7.94
CA GLY A 103 -6.62 -6.13 7.40
C GLY A 103 -5.70 -5.66 6.28
N ASP A 104 -4.38 -5.81 6.46
CA ASP A 104 -3.38 -5.45 5.46
C ASP A 104 -3.49 -6.31 4.19
N LEU A 105 -3.74 -7.62 4.33
CA LEU A 105 -3.99 -8.52 3.20
C LEU A 105 -5.26 -8.13 2.44
N TYR A 106 -6.37 -7.88 3.15
CA TYR A 106 -7.62 -7.45 2.52
C TYR A 106 -7.44 -6.13 1.77
N ARG A 107 -6.69 -5.18 2.34
CA ARG A 107 -6.36 -3.93 1.66
C ARG A 107 -5.52 -4.16 0.40
N ALA A 108 -4.52 -5.06 0.45
CA ALA A 108 -3.68 -5.42 -0.68
C ALA A 108 -4.48 -6.04 -1.83
N TYR A 109 -5.53 -6.80 -1.52
CA TYR A 109 -6.44 -7.38 -2.53
C TYR A 109 -7.54 -6.43 -2.99
N GLY A 110 -7.61 -5.20 -2.46
CA GLY A 110 -8.67 -4.25 -2.78
C GLY A 110 -10.00 -4.53 -2.10
N TRP A 111 -10.04 -5.41 -1.11
CA TRP A 111 -11.23 -5.71 -0.32
C TRP A 111 -11.35 -4.73 0.85
N PHE A 112 -11.52 -3.48 0.50
CA PHE A 112 -11.44 -2.36 1.44
C PHE A 112 -12.51 -2.36 2.53
N LYS A 113 -13.72 -2.86 2.24
CA LYS A 113 -14.78 -2.98 3.24
C LYS A 113 -14.41 -3.98 4.34
N GLU A 114 -13.86 -5.11 3.94
CA GLU A 114 -13.40 -6.15 4.85
C GLU A 114 -12.16 -5.69 5.63
N ALA A 115 -11.21 -5.02 4.98
CA ALA A 115 -10.05 -4.42 5.64
C ALA A 115 -10.48 -3.43 6.72
N TYR A 116 -11.43 -2.55 6.42
CA TYR A 116 -11.97 -1.58 7.38
C TYR A 116 -12.49 -2.26 8.64
N ARG A 117 -13.29 -3.33 8.51
CA ARG A 117 -13.82 -4.09 9.66
C ARG A 117 -12.72 -4.67 10.54
N GLN A 118 -11.62 -5.16 9.93
CA GLN A 118 -10.49 -5.67 10.71
C GLN A 118 -9.80 -4.57 11.49
N TYR A 119 -9.57 -3.42 10.87
CA TYR A 119 -8.96 -2.26 11.54
C TYR A 119 -9.90 -1.64 12.59
N GLU A 120 -11.20 -1.62 12.36
CA GLU A 120 -12.19 -1.15 13.34
C GLU A 120 -12.14 -1.98 14.63
N THR A 121 -12.08 -3.31 14.50
CA THR A 121 -11.91 -4.19 15.66
C THR A 121 -10.53 -4.01 16.30
N LEU A 122 -9.48 -3.85 15.49
CA LEU A 122 -8.12 -3.58 15.98
C LEU A 122 -8.06 -2.26 16.78
N ALA A 123 -8.78 -1.22 16.34
CA ALA A 123 -8.87 0.06 17.06
C ALA A 123 -9.53 -0.11 18.45
N LYS A 124 -10.50 -1.03 18.59
CA LYS A 124 -11.08 -1.37 19.89
C LYS A 124 -10.11 -2.13 20.79
N LEU A 125 -9.29 -3.00 20.22
CA LEU A 125 -8.27 -3.75 20.96
C LEU A 125 -7.05 -2.87 21.33
N ARG A 126 -6.79 -1.81 20.57
CA ARG A 126 -5.66 -0.89 20.77
C ARG A 126 -6.08 0.56 20.62
N PRO A 127 -6.88 1.10 21.56
CA PRO A 127 -7.50 2.42 21.43
C PRO A 127 -6.51 3.59 21.41
N GLN A 128 -5.29 3.39 21.92
CA GLN A 128 -4.24 4.41 21.94
C GLN A 128 -3.37 4.41 20.66
N ASP A 129 -3.51 3.39 19.82
CA ASP A 129 -2.72 3.30 18.59
C ASP A 129 -3.37 4.10 17.45
N MET A 130 -3.01 5.38 17.36
CA MET A 130 -3.51 6.27 16.32
C MET A 130 -3.14 5.80 14.90
N SER A 131 -2.12 4.96 14.73
CA SER A 131 -1.76 4.41 13.43
C SER A 131 -2.87 3.54 12.83
N VAL A 132 -3.65 2.89 13.67
CA VAL A 132 -4.80 2.06 13.24
C VAL A 132 -5.88 2.92 12.58
N LEU A 133 -6.10 4.15 13.07
CA LEU A 133 -7.06 5.08 12.46
C LEU A 133 -6.65 5.49 11.05
N LEU A 134 -5.34 5.61 10.76
CA LEU A 134 -4.87 5.86 9.39
C LEU A 134 -5.10 4.67 8.47
N LEU A 135 -4.99 3.45 8.97
CA LEU A 135 -5.31 2.25 8.19
C LEU A 135 -6.81 2.17 7.91
N MET A 136 -7.65 2.52 8.90
CA MET A 136 -9.09 2.66 8.69
C MET A 136 -9.40 3.73 7.64
N ALA A 137 -8.74 4.89 7.72
CA ALA A 137 -8.90 5.97 6.74
C ALA A 137 -8.52 5.51 5.32
N ALA A 138 -7.41 4.78 5.18
CA ALA A 138 -6.99 4.21 3.89
C ALA A 138 -8.03 3.23 3.33
N ALA A 139 -8.57 2.35 4.18
CA ALA A 139 -9.60 1.39 3.79
C ALA A 139 -10.96 2.09 3.48
N ALA A 140 -11.35 3.10 4.26
CA ALA A 140 -12.53 3.92 4.00
C ALA A 140 -12.44 4.60 2.64
N ALA A 141 -11.30 5.23 2.34
CA ALA A 141 -11.07 5.88 1.06
C ALA A 141 -11.08 4.90 -0.12
N GLY A 142 -10.44 3.74 0.04
CA GLY A 142 -10.45 2.68 -0.97
C GLY A 142 -11.85 2.15 -1.28
N SER A 143 -12.77 2.19 -0.30
CA SER A 143 -14.19 1.84 -0.47
C SER A 143 -15.08 3.01 -0.93
N GLY A 144 -14.49 4.18 -1.26
CA GLY A 144 -15.23 5.37 -1.70
C GLY A 144 -15.74 6.27 -0.57
N ARG A 145 -15.55 5.91 0.71
CA ARG A 145 -16.01 6.69 1.88
C ARG A 145 -15.02 7.81 2.23
N ILE A 146 -14.87 8.78 1.30
CA ILE A 146 -13.83 9.81 1.40
C ILE A 146 -14.04 10.73 2.61
N ASP A 147 -15.28 11.12 2.94
CA ASP A 147 -15.55 11.99 4.08
C ASP A 147 -15.22 11.32 5.41
N GLU A 148 -15.42 10.03 5.51
CA GLU A 148 -15.02 9.25 6.67
C GLU A 148 -13.49 9.15 6.80
N ALA A 149 -12.80 8.90 5.69
CA ALA A 149 -11.34 8.92 5.66
C ALA A 149 -10.80 10.27 6.16
N LEU A 150 -11.33 11.39 5.66
CA LEU A 150 -10.94 12.72 6.09
C LEU A 150 -11.26 13.01 7.58
N ARG A 151 -12.34 12.46 8.13
CA ARG A 151 -12.65 12.57 9.58
C ARG A 151 -11.63 11.82 10.42
N LEU A 152 -11.30 10.58 10.03
CA LEU A 152 -10.30 9.76 10.74
C LEU A 152 -8.91 10.41 10.69
N GLU A 153 -8.51 10.90 9.52
CA GLU A 153 -7.24 11.61 9.35
C GLU A 153 -7.19 12.91 10.18
N ALA A 154 -8.27 13.67 10.24
CA ALA A 154 -8.37 14.88 11.06
C ALA A 154 -8.25 14.55 12.56
N ARG A 155 -8.86 13.44 13.01
CA ARG A 155 -8.71 12.97 14.40
C ARG A 155 -7.26 12.64 14.74
N VAL A 156 -6.56 11.94 13.84
CA VAL A 156 -5.11 11.63 14.02
C VAL A 156 -4.26 12.89 13.97
N ALA A 157 -4.54 13.80 13.04
CA ALA A 157 -3.81 15.07 12.93
C ALA A 157 -3.97 15.95 14.18
N GLY A 158 -5.14 15.92 14.81
CA GLY A 158 -5.44 16.65 16.05
C GLY A 158 -4.69 16.14 17.29
N THR A 159 -3.95 15.04 17.20
CA THR A 159 -3.07 14.56 18.28
C THR A 159 -1.68 15.20 18.24
N ALA A 160 -1.37 16.01 17.22
CA ALA A 160 -0.09 16.70 17.13
C ALA A 160 -0.11 17.99 17.96
N GLU A 161 1.00 18.27 18.65
CA GLU A 161 1.24 19.57 19.26
C GLU A 161 1.25 20.68 18.17
N PRO A 162 0.73 21.87 18.49
CA PRO A 162 0.73 23.00 17.56
C PRO A 162 2.13 23.29 17.03
N GLY A 163 2.29 23.28 15.71
CA GLY A 163 3.56 23.57 15.03
C GLY A 163 4.52 22.37 14.87
N SER A 164 4.24 21.21 15.48
CA SER A 164 5.09 20.03 15.38
C SER A 164 4.31 18.78 14.95
N ALA A 165 3.89 18.72 13.69
CA ALA A 165 3.33 17.47 13.15
C ALA A 165 4.46 16.44 12.97
N GLN A 166 4.65 15.57 13.96
CA GLN A 166 5.60 14.47 13.92
C GLN A 166 4.88 13.11 13.86
N GLY A 167 5.59 12.07 13.46
CA GLY A 167 5.08 10.70 13.47
C GLY A 167 3.79 10.52 12.67
N VAL A 168 2.81 9.89 13.30
CA VAL A 168 1.54 9.48 12.65
C VAL A 168 0.69 10.69 12.21
N ALA A 169 0.72 11.79 12.95
CA ALA A 169 -0.03 13.00 12.62
C ALA A 169 0.44 13.64 11.31
N LYS A 170 1.75 13.62 11.03
CA LYS A 170 2.30 14.09 9.75
C LYS A 170 1.73 13.30 8.57
N TRP A 171 1.60 12.00 8.70
CA TRP A 171 1.03 11.15 7.65
C TRP A 171 -0.46 11.39 7.47
N ALA A 172 -1.20 11.64 8.55
CA ALA A 172 -2.61 12.01 8.49
C ALA A 172 -2.81 13.31 7.70
N LEU A 173 -2.03 14.34 7.99
CA LEU A 173 -2.06 15.62 7.28
C LEU A 173 -1.71 15.43 5.80
N LEU A 174 -0.69 14.65 5.50
CA LEU A 174 -0.26 14.39 4.12
C LEU A 174 -1.35 13.68 3.32
N TRP A 175 -1.97 12.62 3.86
CA TRP A 175 -3.10 11.93 3.21
C TRP A 175 -4.31 12.84 3.03
N SER A 176 -4.71 13.60 4.05
CA SER A 176 -5.79 14.58 3.95
C SER A 176 -5.53 15.60 2.84
N SER A 177 -4.29 16.09 2.74
CA SER A 177 -3.91 17.06 1.70
C SER A 177 -4.12 16.50 0.29
N VAL A 178 -3.68 15.25 0.06
CA VAL A 178 -3.82 14.59 -1.25
C VAL A 178 -5.29 14.32 -1.57
N ARG A 179 -6.09 13.87 -0.60
CA ARG A 179 -7.53 13.65 -0.82
C ARG A 179 -8.26 14.93 -1.16
N LEU A 180 -8.05 15.99 -0.39
CA LEU A 180 -8.66 17.29 -0.65
C LEU A 180 -8.20 17.88 -1.99
N MET A 181 -6.93 17.71 -2.35
CA MET A 181 -6.41 18.08 -3.67
C MET A 181 -7.16 17.34 -4.78
N LYS A 182 -7.27 16.00 -4.70
CA LYS A 182 -8.00 15.18 -5.71
C LYS A 182 -9.46 15.62 -5.84
N LEU A 183 -10.13 15.93 -4.72
CA LEU A 183 -11.51 16.45 -4.73
C LEU A 183 -11.61 17.83 -5.40
N ARG A 184 -10.67 18.76 -5.11
CA ARG A 184 -10.62 20.09 -5.77
C ARG A 184 -10.43 19.95 -7.27
N TRP A 185 -9.50 19.11 -7.71
CA TRP A 185 -9.28 18.84 -9.14
C TRP A 185 -10.52 18.28 -9.83
N LYS A 186 -11.23 17.36 -9.15
CA LYS A 186 -12.50 16.84 -9.68
C LYS A 186 -13.52 17.96 -9.81
N ALA A 187 -13.72 18.81 -8.79
CA ALA A 187 -14.64 19.93 -8.81
C ALA A 187 -14.30 20.96 -9.91
N ARG A 188 -12.99 21.23 -10.15
CA ARG A 188 -12.55 22.10 -11.26
C ARG A 188 -12.90 21.52 -12.63
N LYS A 189 -12.66 20.22 -12.84
CA LYS A 189 -13.03 19.54 -14.10
C LYS A 189 -14.54 19.56 -14.34
N GLU A 190 -15.34 19.41 -13.29
CA GLU A 190 -16.79 19.46 -13.32
C GLU A 190 -17.31 20.91 -13.41
N LYS A 191 -16.42 21.92 -13.43
CA LYS A 191 -16.75 23.36 -13.37
C LYS A 191 -17.70 23.73 -12.22
N ASN A 192 -17.65 22.96 -11.13
CA ASN A 192 -18.49 23.15 -9.95
C ASN A 192 -17.82 24.14 -8.98
N THR A 193 -18.07 25.42 -9.18
CA THR A 193 -17.45 26.52 -8.41
C THR A 193 -17.87 26.51 -6.95
N GLU A 194 -19.13 26.19 -6.63
CA GLU A 194 -19.62 26.11 -5.25
C GLU A 194 -18.92 24.99 -4.47
N LYS A 195 -18.85 23.79 -5.06
CA LYS A 195 -18.14 22.66 -4.47
C LYS A 195 -16.65 22.96 -4.28
N LEU A 196 -16.04 23.65 -5.26
CA LEU A 196 -14.64 24.05 -5.19
C LEU A 196 -14.41 25.02 -4.02
N ALA A 197 -15.28 26.02 -3.85
CA ALA A 197 -15.20 26.99 -2.75
C ALA A 197 -15.32 26.29 -1.38
N LYS A 198 -16.28 25.38 -1.22
CA LYS A 198 -16.44 24.56 0.01
C LYS A 198 -15.19 23.72 0.31
N LEU A 199 -14.59 23.12 -0.71
CA LEU A 199 -13.38 22.31 -0.55
C LEU A 199 -12.14 23.15 -0.22
N LEU A 200 -12.01 24.35 -0.79
CA LEU A 200 -10.95 25.29 -0.44
C LEU A 200 -11.08 25.77 1.02
N ALA A 201 -12.30 26.12 1.45
CA ALA A 201 -12.57 26.49 2.84
C ALA A 201 -12.25 25.33 3.82
N ARG A 202 -12.64 24.09 3.47
CA ARG A 202 -12.31 22.88 4.25
C ARG A 202 -10.80 22.66 4.33
N THR A 203 -10.08 22.84 3.22
CA THR A 203 -8.62 22.71 3.16
C THR A 203 -7.93 23.72 4.08
N ARG A 204 -8.41 24.96 4.11
CA ARG A 204 -7.87 26.02 5.01
C ARG A 204 -8.08 25.66 6.48
N ARG A 205 -9.28 25.22 6.84
CA ARG A 205 -9.63 24.84 8.24
C ARG A 205 -8.90 23.62 8.75
N SER A 206 -8.55 22.69 7.88
CA SER A 206 -7.87 21.43 8.27
C SER A 206 -6.38 21.57 8.58
N GLY A 207 -5.81 22.77 8.50
CA GLY A 207 -4.38 23.01 8.71
C GLY A 207 -3.47 22.46 7.58
N VAL A 208 -4.07 21.84 6.56
CA VAL A 208 -3.35 21.18 5.46
C VAL A 208 -2.66 22.18 4.54
N LEU A 209 -3.10 23.44 4.51
CA LEU A 209 -2.44 24.51 3.73
C LEU A 209 -0.99 24.76 4.16
N GLY A 210 -0.62 24.43 5.40
CA GLY A 210 0.78 24.44 5.83
C GLY A 210 1.68 23.49 5.04
N LEU A 211 1.08 22.49 4.37
CA LEU A 211 1.77 21.57 3.46
C LEU A 211 1.78 22.07 2.00
N ALA A 212 0.97 23.09 1.66
CA ALA A 212 0.92 23.67 0.32
C ALA A 212 2.19 24.48 0.05
N LYS A 213 2.93 24.09 -0.95
CA LYS A 213 4.20 24.74 -1.37
C LYS A 213 4.14 25.03 -2.88
N PRO A 214 4.99 25.95 -3.38
CA PRO A 214 5.09 26.22 -4.82
C PRO A 214 5.36 24.97 -5.66
N LEU A 215 6.14 24.03 -5.13
CA LEU A 215 6.32 22.71 -5.74
C LEU A 215 6.17 21.62 -4.69
N ARG A 216 5.37 20.60 -5.02
CA ARG A 216 5.23 19.38 -4.24
C ARG A 216 5.22 18.17 -5.16
N VAL A 217 6.01 17.15 -4.82
CA VAL A 217 6.03 15.85 -5.48
C VAL A 217 5.49 14.83 -4.49
N VAL A 218 4.52 14.03 -4.91
CA VAL A 218 3.89 13.02 -4.05
C VAL A 218 3.87 11.69 -4.77
N LEU A 219 4.37 10.67 -4.11
CA LEU A 219 4.31 9.28 -4.54
C LEU A 219 3.27 8.54 -3.69
N LEU A 220 2.37 7.84 -4.36
CA LEU A 220 1.34 6.99 -3.74
C LEU A 220 1.50 5.56 -4.26
N TRP A 221 1.34 4.54 -3.41
CA TRP A 221 1.26 3.15 -3.88
C TRP A 221 0.23 2.35 -3.10
N SER A 222 -0.27 1.27 -3.72
CA SER A 222 -1.43 0.54 -3.22
C SER A 222 -1.09 -0.68 -2.37
N HIS A 223 0.14 -1.21 -2.48
CA HIS A 223 0.50 -2.46 -1.84
C HIS A 223 1.18 -2.23 -0.49
N PRO A 224 0.60 -2.70 0.65
CA PRO A 224 1.13 -2.42 1.98
C PRO A 224 2.49 -3.09 2.29
N SER A 225 2.83 -4.16 1.55
CA SER A 225 4.10 -4.87 1.69
C SER A 225 5.13 -4.47 0.63
N ALA A 226 4.80 -3.51 -0.24
CA ALA A 226 5.74 -2.98 -1.22
C ALA A 226 6.46 -1.78 -0.64
N ASP A 227 7.75 -1.77 -0.79
CA ASP A 227 8.57 -0.62 -0.48
C ASP A 227 8.87 0.10 -1.80
N VAL A 228 8.33 1.33 -1.93
CA VAL A 228 8.56 2.20 -3.08
C VAL A 228 9.09 3.50 -2.54
N GLU A 229 10.24 3.92 -3.00
CA GLU A 229 10.94 5.11 -2.52
C GLU A 229 10.85 6.24 -3.54
N LEU A 230 10.71 7.45 -3.04
CA LEU A 230 10.77 8.71 -3.77
C LEU A 230 12.08 9.41 -3.46
N SER A 231 12.93 9.59 -4.47
CA SER A 231 14.12 10.42 -4.38
C SER A 231 13.96 11.67 -5.21
N VAL A 232 14.24 12.85 -4.65
CA VAL A 232 14.17 14.12 -5.36
C VAL A 232 15.44 14.91 -5.10
N GLY A 233 16.16 15.26 -6.16
CA GLY A 233 17.43 15.96 -6.06
C GLY A 233 17.59 17.08 -7.09
N THR A 234 18.46 18.05 -6.81
CA THR A 234 18.96 19.05 -7.75
C THR A 234 20.42 18.69 -8.07
N GLY A 235 20.77 18.49 -9.34
CA GLY A 235 22.11 18.32 -9.88
C GLY A 235 23.13 17.49 -9.07
N SER A 236 23.60 17.98 -7.94
CA SER A 236 24.61 17.36 -7.08
C SER A 236 24.10 16.93 -5.69
N TYR A 237 22.80 16.94 -5.46
CA TYR A 237 22.23 16.62 -4.14
C TYR A 237 21.96 15.13 -3.97
N THR A 238 22.47 14.55 -2.88
CA THR A 238 22.10 13.20 -2.46
C THR A 238 20.70 13.24 -1.85
N PRO A 239 19.73 12.48 -2.38
CA PRO A 239 18.36 12.50 -1.86
C PRO A 239 18.31 12.13 -0.38
N SER A 240 17.57 12.90 0.42
CA SER A 240 17.24 12.46 1.77
C SER A 240 16.27 11.28 1.64
N ARG A 241 16.66 10.13 2.15
CA ARG A 241 15.77 8.96 2.20
C ARG A 241 14.53 9.31 3.00
N PRO A 242 13.34 9.07 2.46
CA PRO A 242 12.11 9.20 3.21
C PRO A 242 12.13 8.29 4.45
N SER A 243 11.42 8.67 5.49
CA SER A 243 11.37 7.85 6.69
C SER A 243 10.65 6.52 6.43
N LEU A 244 11.14 5.42 7.01
CA LEU A 244 10.53 4.08 6.98
C LEU A 244 9.01 4.05 7.31
N LEU A 245 8.50 5.07 8.00
CA LEU A 245 7.08 5.21 8.31
C LEU A 245 6.21 5.54 7.09
N GLY A 246 6.76 6.18 6.04
CA GLY A 246 6.03 6.46 4.80
C GLY A 246 5.66 5.19 4.04
N SER A 247 6.55 4.21 3.98
CA SER A 247 6.32 2.96 3.28
C SER A 247 5.14 2.17 3.86
N LEU A 248 4.93 2.21 5.17
CA LEU A 248 3.81 1.55 5.84
C LEU A 248 2.44 2.08 5.38
N TYR A 249 2.37 3.33 4.95
CA TYR A 249 1.12 4.00 4.60
C TYR A 249 0.93 4.22 3.09
N GLY A 250 1.89 3.80 2.26
CA GLY A 250 1.80 3.90 0.81
C GLY A 250 1.81 5.34 0.29
N ILE A 251 2.55 6.23 0.96
CA ILE A 251 2.68 7.63 0.55
C ILE A 251 4.05 8.20 0.95
N GLU A 252 4.67 8.90 0.00
CA GLU A 252 5.84 9.74 0.25
C GLU A 252 5.67 11.08 -0.42
N ALA A 253 6.32 12.12 0.12
CA ALA A 253 6.25 13.45 -0.46
C ALA A 253 7.52 14.25 -0.22
N PHE A 254 7.89 14.96 -1.27
CA PHE A 254 8.86 16.05 -1.26
C PHE A 254 8.12 17.37 -1.46
N GLN A 255 8.59 18.42 -0.80
CA GLN A 255 8.01 19.75 -0.97
C GLN A 255 9.05 20.83 -0.73
N VAL A 256 8.95 21.93 -1.47
CA VAL A 256 9.90 23.03 -1.39
C VAL A 256 9.21 24.37 -1.51
N ALA A 257 9.67 25.34 -0.72
CA ALA A 257 9.14 26.71 -0.69
C ALA A 257 9.70 27.59 -1.82
N LYS A 258 10.93 27.31 -2.25
CA LYS A 258 11.60 28.05 -3.35
C LYS A 258 12.15 27.01 -4.32
N PRO A 259 11.43 26.70 -5.41
CA PRO A 259 11.91 25.75 -6.42
C PRO A 259 13.23 26.22 -7.04
N ALA A 260 14.12 25.27 -7.28
CA ALA A 260 15.38 25.50 -7.96
C ALA A 260 15.12 25.84 -9.44
N LYS A 261 15.88 26.78 -9.99
CA LYS A 261 15.74 27.19 -11.41
C LYS A 261 16.11 26.06 -12.37
N GLU A 262 17.13 25.27 -12.03
CA GLU A 262 17.59 24.10 -12.79
C GLU A 262 16.59 22.94 -12.74
N GLY A 263 15.58 23.03 -11.88
CA GLY A 263 14.59 21.96 -11.68
C GLY A 263 15.10 20.82 -10.78
N TYR A 264 14.45 19.68 -10.89
CA TYR A 264 14.68 18.50 -10.04
C TYR A 264 14.72 17.23 -10.88
N THR A 265 15.60 16.31 -10.51
CA THR A 265 15.50 14.91 -10.90
C THR A 265 14.67 14.18 -9.86
N VAL A 266 13.62 13.53 -10.32
CA VAL A 266 12.70 12.75 -9.48
C VAL A 266 12.87 11.28 -9.85
N GLU A 267 13.37 10.49 -8.92
CA GLU A 267 13.52 9.05 -9.08
C GLU A 267 12.48 8.33 -8.22
N VAL A 268 11.77 7.39 -8.81
CA VAL A 268 10.88 6.47 -8.12
C VAL A 268 11.45 5.08 -8.25
N SER A 269 11.80 4.45 -7.14
CA SER A 269 12.43 3.14 -7.12
C SER A 269 11.66 2.15 -6.26
N ARG A 270 11.67 0.89 -6.69
CA ARG A 270 11.17 -0.21 -5.89
C ARG A 270 12.32 -0.79 -5.09
N VAL A 271 12.17 -0.78 -3.77
CA VAL A 271 13.15 -1.29 -2.80
C VAL A 271 12.60 -2.54 -2.10
N GLY A 272 13.50 -3.39 -1.61
CA GLY A 272 13.13 -4.52 -0.78
C GLY A 272 12.96 -5.85 -1.52
N ARG A 273 12.35 -6.84 -0.82
CA ARG A 273 12.22 -8.20 -1.34
C ARG A 273 11.39 -8.22 -2.61
N LYS A 274 11.90 -8.87 -3.65
CA LYS A 274 11.21 -9.11 -4.93
C LYS A 274 9.93 -9.91 -4.67
N THR A 275 8.80 -9.23 -4.48
CA THR A 275 7.50 -9.90 -4.51
C THR A 275 7.18 -10.23 -5.98
N GLN A 276 6.57 -11.36 -6.25
CA GLN A 276 6.15 -11.71 -7.62
C GLN A 276 5.01 -10.84 -8.17
N ARG A 277 4.56 -9.84 -7.40
CA ARG A 277 3.43 -8.99 -7.75
C ARG A 277 3.86 -7.69 -8.39
N VAL A 278 3.06 -7.24 -9.35
CA VAL A 278 3.14 -5.89 -9.90
C VAL A 278 2.72 -4.90 -8.83
N VAL A 279 3.60 -3.96 -8.52
CA VAL A 279 3.30 -2.84 -7.64
C VAL A 279 2.81 -1.67 -8.49
N ARG A 280 1.61 -1.18 -8.21
CA ARG A 280 1.08 0.03 -8.84
C ARG A 280 1.34 1.23 -7.95
N ALA A 281 1.90 2.27 -8.53
CA ALA A 281 2.15 3.54 -7.88
C ALA A 281 1.61 4.69 -8.73
N GLN A 282 1.42 5.84 -8.11
CA GLN A 282 1.00 7.07 -8.79
C GLN A 282 1.92 8.21 -8.36
N LEU A 283 2.60 8.81 -9.31
CA LEU A 283 3.39 10.02 -9.10
C LEU A 283 2.55 11.25 -9.41
N LEU A 284 2.53 12.20 -8.50
CA LEU A 284 1.83 13.47 -8.60
C LEU A 284 2.85 14.59 -8.46
N VAL A 285 2.85 15.55 -9.37
CA VAL A 285 3.64 16.78 -9.27
C VAL A 285 2.67 17.97 -9.26
N LEU A 286 2.76 18.77 -8.22
CA LEU A 286 1.87 19.90 -7.99
C LEU A 286 2.68 21.19 -7.97
N TRP A 287 2.25 22.17 -8.75
CA TRP A 287 2.74 23.54 -8.71
C TRP A 287 1.65 24.45 -8.17
N ASN A 288 2.05 25.42 -7.34
CA ASN A 288 1.20 26.46 -6.78
C ASN A 288 -0.09 25.93 -6.12
N GLU A 289 0.03 24.86 -5.33
CA GLU A 289 -1.11 24.19 -4.71
C GLU A 289 -2.00 25.17 -3.93
N GLY A 290 -3.32 25.10 -4.16
CA GLY A 290 -4.34 25.96 -3.53
C GLY A 290 -4.46 27.35 -4.13
N LYS A 291 -3.64 27.74 -5.11
CA LYS A 291 -3.71 29.02 -5.84
C LYS A 291 -4.54 28.89 -7.12
N PRO A 292 -4.95 30.04 -7.73
CA PRO A 292 -5.70 30.01 -9.00
C PRO A 292 -4.95 29.33 -10.15
N ASP A 293 -3.63 29.48 -10.19
CA ASP A 293 -2.72 28.92 -11.19
C ASP A 293 -2.16 27.53 -10.82
N GLU A 294 -2.81 26.83 -9.88
CA GLU A 294 -2.44 25.46 -9.48
C GLU A 294 -2.43 24.53 -10.68
N LYS A 295 -1.30 23.85 -10.89
CA LYS A 295 -1.14 22.82 -11.91
C LYS A 295 -0.90 21.47 -11.26
N LEU A 296 -1.45 20.40 -11.84
CA LEU A 296 -1.23 19.02 -11.46
C LEU A 296 -0.83 18.20 -12.68
N TRP A 297 0.33 17.58 -12.59
CA TRP A 297 0.73 16.50 -13.46
C TRP A 297 0.63 15.17 -12.70
N ARG A 298 0.27 14.09 -13.40
CA ARG A 298 0.14 12.76 -12.80
C ARG A 298 0.57 11.68 -13.76
N LYS A 299 1.21 10.64 -13.23
CA LYS A 299 1.55 9.43 -13.97
C LYS A 299 1.28 8.19 -13.13
N GLU A 300 0.64 7.19 -13.74
CA GLU A 300 0.52 5.85 -13.18
C GLU A 300 1.79 5.08 -13.51
N LEU A 301 2.36 4.44 -12.49
CA LEU A 301 3.57 3.63 -12.57
C LEU A 301 3.24 2.18 -12.25
N GLN A 302 3.93 1.26 -12.89
CA GLN A 302 3.85 -0.16 -12.61
C GLN A 302 5.27 -0.72 -12.50
N PHE A 303 5.57 -1.35 -11.37
CA PHE A 303 6.84 -2.00 -11.12
C PHE A 303 6.63 -3.52 -11.13
N GLY A 304 7.15 -4.19 -12.14
CA GLY A 304 7.24 -5.64 -12.20
C GLY A 304 8.33 -6.19 -11.25
N PRO A 305 8.49 -7.52 -11.18
CA PRO A 305 9.51 -8.13 -10.31
C PRO A 305 10.96 -7.74 -10.66
N LYS A 306 11.20 -7.31 -11.92
CA LYS A 306 12.52 -6.92 -12.44
C LYS A 306 12.72 -5.41 -12.55
N ASP A 307 11.62 -4.63 -12.53
CA ASP A 307 11.69 -3.18 -12.69
C ASP A 307 12.14 -2.54 -11.38
N SER A 308 13.22 -1.77 -11.45
CA SER A 308 13.83 -1.21 -10.25
C SER A 308 13.56 0.27 -10.09
N LYS A 309 13.55 1.06 -11.17
CA LYS A 309 13.38 2.51 -11.07
C LYS A 309 12.86 3.17 -12.35
N VAL A 310 12.28 4.37 -12.17
CA VAL A 310 11.88 5.30 -13.26
C VAL A 310 12.32 6.70 -12.84
N THR A 311 12.84 7.47 -13.78
CA THR A 311 13.37 8.82 -13.54
C THR A 311 12.61 9.86 -14.35
N PHE A 312 12.40 11.04 -13.75
CA PHE A 312 11.71 12.18 -14.35
C PHE A 312 12.50 13.45 -14.10
N LYS A 313 12.50 14.36 -15.06
CA LYS A 313 12.94 15.74 -14.87
C LYS A 313 11.74 16.65 -14.65
N VAL A 314 11.77 17.42 -13.57
CA VAL A 314 10.70 18.35 -13.17
C VAL A 314 11.28 19.75 -13.19
N ALA A 315 10.92 20.56 -14.18
CA ALA A 315 11.37 21.94 -14.32
C ALA A 315 10.29 22.79 -15.02
N ASP A 316 10.23 24.09 -14.73
CA ASP A 316 9.41 25.09 -15.42
C ASP A 316 7.93 24.72 -15.61
N GLY A 317 7.35 24.06 -14.60
CA GLY A 317 5.96 23.61 -14.62
C GLY A 317 5.70 22.44 -15.56
N GLN A 318 6.74 21.70 -15.96
CA GLN A 318 6.69 20.53 -16.83
C GLN A 318 7.36 19.33 -16.18
N VAL A 319 6.97 18.13 -16.62
CA VAL A 319 7.60 16.86 -16.25
C VAL A 319 7.96 16.12 -17.53
N GLN A 320 9.20 15.67 -17.63
CA GLN A 320 9.72 14.89 -18.75
C GLN A 320 10.21 13.54 -18.24
N ASP A 321 9.91 12.46 -18.95
CA ASP A 321 10.46 11.14 -18.67
C ASP A 321 11.95 11.15 -19.05
N GLU A 322 12.84 10.81 -18.12
CA GLU A 322 14.23 10.49 -18.43
C GLU A 322 14.31 8.96 -18.71
N LYS A 323 14.80 8.62 -19.90
CA LYS A 323 14.99 7.22 -20.32
C LYS A 323 16.19 6.58 -19.65
#